data_6c0cafe7e6951b0adde0e20111c5145c
#
_entry.id   6c0cafe7e6951b0adde0e20111c5145c
#
_cell.length_a   1.000
_cell.length_b   1.000
_cell.length_c   1.000
_cell.angle_alpha   90.00
_cell.angle_beta   90.00
_cell.angle_gamma   90.00
#
_symmetry.space_group_name_H-M   'P 1'
#
loop_
_entity.id
_entity.type
_entity.pdbx_description
1 polymer ?
#
loop_
_entity_poly.entity_id
_entity_poly.type
_entity_poly.pdbx_seq_one_letter_code
_entity_poly.pdbx_strand_id
1 'polypeptide(L)'
;MRAIYKNEEFLSAILRELNLISIVTYEERSEEEGFESKRDYYVKRIKIEDEDLEELYEKHFYVRYKDSVEENEIWRVDEGRAVGLIPDIENGIVVIDVSHSPKDNTWIQYERGEAAKQISLKDCTEFMIKTIYSKKAGKVVDKLEETISVSEEEFKKAMLKNSRTEYKKQCIILNMLKRGQIWEQYIKTKSFMQQSVKV
;
A
#
# COMPACT_ATOMS: atom_id res chain seq x y z
N MET A 1 1.62 -7.39 0.94
CA MET A 1 0.59 -8.26 1.57
C MET A 1 0.05 -7.60 2.83
N ARG A 2 -1.21 -7.84 3.17
CA ARG A 2 -1.90 -7.36 4.39
C ARG A 2 -2.52 -8.53 5.13
N ALA A 3 -2.69 -8.35 6.43
CA ALA A 3 -3.40 -9.29 7.30
C ALA A 3 -4.42 -8.56 8.16
N ILE A 4 -5.61 -9.15 8.34
CA ILE A 4 -6.56 -8.78 9.40
C ILE A 4 -6.35 -9.79 10.53
N TYR A 5 -5.89 -9.31 11.68
CA TYR A 5 -5.63 -10.10 12.87
C TYR A 5 -6.25 -9.41 14.08
N LYS A 6 -7.16 -10.10 14.79
CA LYS A 6 -7.95 -9.54 15.91
C LYS A 6 -8.67 -8.23 15.53
N ASN A 7 -9.31 -8.21 14.36
CA ASN A 7 -10.01 -7.04 13.78
C ASN A 7 -9.11 -5.83 13.48
N GLU A 8 -7.78 -5.99 13.49
CA GLU A 8 -6.83 -4.94 13.12
C GLU A 8 -6.07 -5.29 11.84
N GLU A 9 -5.79 -4.29 11.02
CA GLU A 9 -5.06 -4.46 9.76
C GLU A 9 -3.56 -4.23 9.96
N PHE A 10 -2.74 -5.18 9.51
CA PHE A 10 -1.29 -5.17 9.60
C PHE A 10 -0.62 -5.31 8.24
N LEU A 11 0.60 -4.80 8.12
CA LEU A 11 1.51 -5.29 7.07
C LEU A 11 1.86 -6.73 7.36
N SER A 12 2.00 -7.54 6.32
CA SER A 12 2.33 -8.95 6.51
C SER A 12 3.29 -9.49 5.46
N ALA A 13 3.98 -10.58 5.81
CA ALA A 13 4.82 -11.37 4.92
C ALA A 13 4.69 -12.84 5.28
N ILE A 14 4.62 -13.71 4.27
CA ILE A 14 4.63 -15.16 4.46
C ILE A 14 6.07 -15.67 4.59
N LEU A 15 6.34 -16.39 5.64
CA LEU A 15 7.57 -17.11 5.88
C LEU A 15 7.33 -18.57 5.47
N ARG A 16 7.40 -18.85 4.15
CA ARG A 16 6.98 -20.13 3.55
C ARG A 16 7.66 -21.35 4.17
N GLU A 17 8.96 -21.29 4.42
CA GLU A 17 9.74 -22.39 4.99
C GLU A 17 9.30 -22.78 6.40
N LEU A 18 8.70 -21.84 7.15
CA LEU A 18 8.28 -22.03 8.53
C LEU A 18 6.75 -22.21 8.67
N ASN A 19 5.99 -22.10 7.60
CA ASN A 19 4.53 -22.03 7.60
C ASN A 19 4.00 -20.95 8.57
N LEU A 20 4.70 -19.82 8.64
CA LEU A 20 4.38 -18.70 9.50
C LEU A 20 4.08 -17.45 8.68
N ILE A 21 3.32 -16.56 9.30
CA ILE A 21 3.09 -15.21 8.82
C ILE A 21 3.71 -14.25 9.83
N SER A 22 4.49 -13.32 9.31
CA SER A 22 4.98 -12.18 10.07
C SER A 22 4.02 -11.03 9.89
N ILE A 23 3.35 -10.60 10.96
CA ILE A 23 2.58 -9.36 10.99
C ILE A 23 3.42 -8.24 11.59
N VAL A 24 3.37 -7.06 10.99
CA VAL A 24 4.25 -5.94 11.31
C VAL A 24 3.42 -4.67 11.49
N THR A 25 3.71 -3.94 12.56
CA THR A 25 3.16 -2.60 12.80
C THR A 25 4.26 -1.63 13.22
N TYR A 26 4.04 -0.35 12.99
CA TYR A 26 4.86 0.74 13.52
C TYR A 26 4.17 1.42 14.73
N GLU A 27 2.98 0.98 15.10
CA GLU A 27 2.34 1.34 16.36
C GLU A 27 3.00 0.63 17.53
N GLU A 28 3.07 1.31 18.67
CA GLU A 28 3.58 0.70 19.90
C GLU A 28 2.71 -0.47 20.32
N ARG A 29 3.37 -1.60 20.59
CA ARG A 29 2.76 -2.84 21.07
C ARG A 29 3.53 -3.37 22.26
N SER A 30 2.82 -4.06 23.16
CA SER A 30 3.42 -4.68 24.31
C SER A 30 3.92 -6.10 24.01
N GLU A 31 4.89 -6.58 24.78
CA GLU A 31 5.32 -7.97 24.74
C GLU A 31 4.20 -8.94 25.20
N GLU A 32 3.29 -8.47 26.05
CA GLU A 32 2.12 -9.23 26.51
C GLU A 32 1.18 -9.57 25.36
N GLU A 33 1.12 -8.73 24.31
CA GLU A 33 0.39 -9.02 23.06
C GLU A 33 1.14 -10.00 22.15
N GLY A 34 2.35 -10.43 22.54
CA GLY A 34 3.22 -11.32 21.79
C GLY A 34 3.96 -10.66 20.63
N PHE A 35 4.12 -9.34 20.67
CA PHE A 35 4.94 -8.62 19.70
C PHE A 35 6.39 -8.47 20.20
N GLU A 36 7.34 -8.77 19.33
CA GLU A 36 8.75 -8.46 19.53
C GLU A 36 9.04 -7.02 19.08
N SER A 37 9.63 -6.21 19.96
CA SER A 37 10.11 -4.88 19.60
C SER A 37 11.37 -4.98 18.73
N LYS A 38 11.37 -4.26 17.63
CA LYS A 38 12.53 -4.00 16.76
C LYS A 38 12.83 -2.50 16.79
N ARG A 39 13.94 -2.08 16.19
CA ARG A 39 14.39 -0.69 16.23
C ARG A 39 13.30 0.34 15.89
N ASP A 40 12.54 0.09 14.80
CA ASP A 40 11.57 1.04 14.27
C ASP A 40 10.15 0.45 14.12
N TYR A 41 9.93 -0.80 14.53
CA TYR A 41 8.65 -1.49 14.34
C TYR A 41 8.48 -2.65 15.34
N TYR A 42 7.28 -3.18 15.37
CA TYR A 42 6.92 -4.35 16.16
C TYR A 42 6.52 -5.49 15.24
N VAL A 43 6.93 -6.71 15.56
CA VAL A 43 6.67 -7.91 14.75
C VAL A 43 6.13 -9.03 15.60
N LYS A 44 5.11 -9.72 15.10
CA LYS A 44 4.60 -10.95 15.67
C LYS A 44 4.56 -12.04 14.60
N ARG A 45 4.95 -13.26 14.96
CA ARG A 45 4.87 -14.42 14.08
C ARG A 45 3.71 -15.29 14.51
N ILE A 46 2.83 -15.61 13.57
CA ILE A 46 1.63 -16.42 13.79
C ILE A 46 1.55 -17.51 12.72
N LYS A 47 0.81 -18.58 12.99
CA LYS A 47 0.52 -19.60 11.98
C LYS A 47 -0.57 -19.10 11.02
N ILE A 48 -0.59 -19.62 9.79
CA ILE A 48 -1.65 -19.29 8.84
C ILE A 48 -3.03 -19.79 9.32
N GLU A 49 -3.04 -20.86 10.09
CA GLU A 49 -4.23 -21.48 10.68
C GLU A 49 -4.72 -20.77 11.96
N ASP A 50 -3.97 -19.79 12.49
CA ASP A 50 -4.32 -19.05 13.70
C ASP A 50 -5.76 -18.52 13.59
N GLU A 51 -6.60 -18.81 14.62
CA GLU A 51 -8.03 -18.47 14.61
C GLU A 51 -8.28 -16.96 14.63
N ASP A 52 -7.37 -16.21 15.25
CA ASP A 52 -7.42 -14.74 15.29
C ASP A 52 -7.01 -14.07 13.96
N LEU A 53 -6.44 -14.82 13.01
CA LEU A 53 -6.14 -14.36 11.68
C LEU A 53 -7.38 -14.53 10.80
N GLU A 54 -8.06 -13.43 10.52
CA GLU A 54 -9.32 -13.42 9.75
C GLU A 54 -9.07 -13.41 8.25
N GLU A 55 -8.14 -12.55 7.80
CA GLU A 55 -7.81 -12.39 6.39
C GLU A 55 -6.30 -12.26 6.17
N LEU A 56 -5.86 -12.80 5.04
CA LEU A 56 -4.51 -12.61 4.51
C LEU A 56 -4.63 -12.38 3.00
N TYR A 57 -4.23 -11.20 2.52
CA TYR A 57 -4.45 -10.79 1.14
C TYR A 57 -3.38 -9.87 0.58
N GLU A 58 -3.33 -9.80 -0.76
CA GLU A 58 -2.62 -8.80 -1.55
C GLU A 58 -3.59 -8.01 -2.40
N LYS A 59 -3.32 -6.72 -2.58
CA LYS A 59 -4.05 -5.87 -3.54
C LYS A 59 -3.14 -5.50 -4.69
N HIS A 60 -3.65 -5.64 -5.89
CA HIS A 60 -3.02 -5.20 -7.13
C HIS A 60 -3.94 -4.18 -7.79
N PHE A 61 -3.35 -3.14 -8.33
CA PHE A 61 -4.04 -2.02 -8.94
C PHE A 61 -3.83 -2.04 -10.45
N TYR A 62 -4.90 -1.81 -11.21
CA TYR A 62 -4.89 -1.85 -12.66
C TYR A 62 -5.64 -0.65 -13.21
N VAL A 63 -5.15 -0.11 -14.33
CA VAL A 63 -5.78 1.00 -15.04
C VAL A 63 -5.87 0.69 -16.53
N ARG A 64 -6.87 1.25 -17.21
CA ARG A 64 -6.91 1.35 -18.66
C ARG A 64 -6.46 2.76 -19.07
N TYR A 65 -5.34 2.84 -19.78
CA TYR A 65 -4.73 4.09 -20.20
C TYR A 65 -5.15 4.44 -21.63
N LYS A 66 -5.53 5.70 -21.89
CA LYS A 66 -6.12 6.16 -23.16
C LYS A 66 -5.19 6.09 -24.38
N ASP A 67 -3.90 6.37 -24.15
CA ASP A 67 -2.91 6.49 -25.24
C ASP A 67 -2.16 5.19 -25.51
N SER A 68 -2.64 4.04 -25.03
CA SER A 68 -2.03 2.78 -25.40
C SER A 68 -2.35 2.48 -26.85
N VAL A 69 -1.33 2.14 -27.63
CA VAL A 69 -1.47 1.71 -29.04
C VAL A 69 -2.39 0.48 -29.16
N GLU A 70 -2.63 -0.17 -28.07
CA GLU A 70 -3.54 -1.29 -27.88
C GLU A 70 -4.71 -0.84 -26.99
N GLU A 71 -5.74 -0.25 -27.60
CA GLU A 71 -6.91 0.38 -26.94
C GLU A 71 -7.65 -0.47 -25.90
N ASN A 72 -7.27 -1.73 -25.72
CA ASN A 72 -7.91 -2.69 -24.80
C ASN A 72 -7.00 -3.17 -23.65
N GLU A 73 -5.78 -2.69 -23.55
CA GLU A 73 -4.89 -3.17 -22.51
C GLU A 73 -5.16 -2.55 -21.14
N ILE A 74 -5.16 -3.43 -20.15
CA ILE A 74 -5.26 -3.11 -18.73
C ILE A 74 -3.86 -3.23 -18.16
N TRP A 75 -3.34 -2.13 -17.63
CA TRP A 75 -1.99 -2.04 -17.13
C TRP A 75 -1.94 -2.20 -15.62
N ARG A 76 -1.01 -2.99 -15.14
CA ARG A 76 -0.73 -3.06 -13.71
C ARG A 76 -0.01 -1.79 -13.26
N VAL A 77 -0.47 -1.21 -12.16
CA VAL A 77 0.21 -0.09 -11.50
C VAL A 77 1.29 -0.65 -10.58
N ASP A 78 2.52 -0.21 -10.79
CA ASP A 78 3.65 -0.51 -9.91
C ASP A 78 3.66 0.43 -8.70
N GLU A 79 3.86 -0.14 -7.52
CA GLU A 79 3.94 0.61 -6.25
C GLU A 79 5.32 1.28 -6.02
N GLY A 80 6.15 1.42 -7.06
CA GLY A 80 7.37 2.23 -6.98
C GLY A 80 8.68 1.42 -7.03
N ARG A 81 8.72 0.32 -7.75
CA ARG A 81 9.94 -0.48 -7.94
C ARG A 81 10.64 -0.25 -9.28
N ALA A 82 9.95 0.35 -10.24
CA ALA A 82 10.53 0.60 -11.55
C ALA A 82 11.58 1.71 -11.49
N VAL A 83 12.66 1.46 -12.13
CA VAL A 83 13.92 2.22 -12.18
C VAL A 83 13.75 3.74 -12.23
N GLY A 84 13.84 4.39 -11.08
CA GLY A 84 13.90 5.86 -11.00
C GLY A 84 12.57 6.59 -11.21
N LEU A 85 11.47 5.89 -11.49
CA LEU A 85 10.14 6.48 -11.56
C LEU A 85 9.48 6.43 -10.18
N ILE A 86 9.12 7.59 -9.66
CA ILE A 86 8.51 7.73 -8.35
C ILE A 86 7.03 8.09 -8.55
N PRO A 87 6.08 7.24 -8.09
CA PRO A 87 4.67 7.60 -8.13
C PRO A 87 4.37 8.76 -7.17
N ASP A 88 3.48 9.66 -7.58
CA ASP A 88 2.90 10.71 -6.74
C ASP A 88 1.38 10.54 -6.73
N ILE A 89 0.93 9.59 -5.93
CA ILE A 89 -0.47 9.17 -5.90
C ILE A 89 -1.38 10.31 -5.45
N GLU A 90 -0.92 11.18 -4.55
CA GLU A 90 -1.68 12.34 -4.07
C GLU A 90 -2.02 13.27 -5.24
N ASN A 91 -1.07 13.50 -6.14
CA ASN A 91 -1.25 14.30 -7.35
C ASN A 91 -1.77 13.49 -8.56
N GLY A 92 -2.13 12.23 -8.35
CA GLY A 92 -2.70 11.36 -9.37
C GLY A 92 -1.68 10.89 -10.41
N ILE A 93 -0.41 10.79 -10.03
CA ILE A 93 0.65 10.25 -10.87
C ILE A 93 0.98 8.83 -10.41
N VAL A 94 0.91 7.88 -11.34
CA VAL A 94 1.23 6.47 -11.10
C VAL A 94 2.24 5.96 -12.10
N VAL A 95 2.88 4.83 -11.78
CA VAL A 95 3.77 4.12 -12.68
C VAL A 95 3.08 2.85 -13.12
N ILE A 96 3.03 2.61 -14.42
CA ILE A 96 2.56 1.35 -15.00
C ILE A 96 3.75 0.58 -15.53
N ASP A 97 3.72 -0.74 -15.41
CA ASP A 97 4.74 -1.62 -15.92
C ASP A 97 4.19 -2.66 -16.89
N VAL A 98 5.05 -3.12 -17.77
CA VAL A 98 4.72 -4.14 -18.77
C VAL A 98 5.84 -5.17 -18.88
N SER A 99 5.46 -6.40 -19.15
CA SER A 99 6.39 -7.53 -19.37
C SER A 99 6.79 -7.71 -20.83
N HIS A 100 6.65 -6.67 -21.65
CA HIS A 100 7.10 -6.67 -23.04
C HIS A 100 7.65 -5.27 -23.37
N SER A 101 8.46 -5.17 -24.42
CA SER A 101 9.02 -3.90 -24.88
C SER A 101 8.02 -3.18 -25.77
N PRO A 102 7.36 -2.10 -25.28
CA PRO A 102 6.47 -1.31 -26.12
C PRO A 102 7.26 -0.63 -27.27
N LYS A 103 6.61 -0.42 -28.39
CA LYS A 103 7.24 0.25 -29.55
C LYS A 103 7.38 1.77 -29.39
N ASP A 104 6.77 2.33 -28.36
CA ASP A 104 6.76 3.76 -28.06
C ASP A 104 7.98 4.16 -27.23
N ASN A 105 8.71 5.20 -27.65
CA ASN A 105 9.89 5.74 -27.00
C ASN A 105 9.60 6.45 -25.66
N THR A 106 8.34 6.58 -25.25
CA THR A 106 7.96 7.17 -23.95
C THR A 106 8.09 6.21 -22.77
N TRP A 107 8.38 4.94 -23.05
CA TRP A 107 8.61 3.91 -22.04
C TRP A 107 10.08 3.81 -21.68
N ILE A 108 10.36 3.66 -20.38
CA ILE A 108 11.70 3.41 -19.85
C ILE A 108 11.89 1.90 -19.74
N GLN A 109 12.76 1.34 -20.56
CA GLN A 109 13.17 -0.05 -20.46
C GLN A 109 14.20 -0.20 -19.33
N TYR A 110 13.99 -1.13 -18.41
CA TYR A 110 14.88 -1.36 -17.27
C TYR A 110 15.43 -2.79 -17.17
N GLU A 111 14.70 -3.78 -17.67
CA GLU A 111 15.16 -5.15 -17.80
C GLU A 111 14.82 -5.69 -19.20
N ARG A 112 15.38 -6.83 -19.56
CA ARG A 112 15.13 -7.42 -20.87
C ARG A 112 13.65 -7.86 -20.99
N GLY A 113 12.88 -7.10 -21.77
CA GLY A 113 11.45 -7.34 -21.98
C GLY A 113 10.54 -6.70 -20.92
N GLU A 114 11.09 -5.84 -20.05
CA GLU A 114 10.30 -5.08 -19.08
C GLU A 114 10.48 -3.58 -19.29
N ALA A 115 9.38 -2.84 -19.25
CA ALA A 115 9.37 -1.39 -19.39
C ALA A 115 8.34 -0.76 -18.47
N ALA A 116 8.61 0.49 -18.04
CA ALA A 116 7.71 1.26 -17.19
C ALA A 116 7.47 2.65 -17.76
N LYS A 117 6.31 3.22 -17.43
CA LYS A 117 5.92 4.58 -17.81
C LYS A 117 5.21 5.26 -16.66
N GLN A 118 5.54 6.52 -16.43
CA GLN A 118 4.79 7.38 -15.52
C GLN A 118 3.60 8.00 -16.26
N ILE A 119 2.41 7.87 -15.70
CA ILE A 119 1.16 8.38 -16.30
C ILE A 119 0.33 9.16 -15.29
N SER A 120 -0.56 10.02 -15.81
CA SER A 120 -1.59 10.66 -15.00
C SER A 120 -2.85 9.80 -14.94
N LEU A 121 -3.46 9.65 -13.77
CA LEU A 121 -4.75 8.97 -13.63
C LEU A 121 -5.88 9.66 -14.41
N LYS A 122 -5.75 10.96 -14.70
CA LYS A 122 -6.69 11.71 -15.57
C LYS A 122 -6.71 11.19 -17.01
N ASP A 123 -5.64 10.54 -17.44
CA ASP A 123 -5.53 9.94 -18.77
C ASP A 123 -6.01 8.49 -18.81
N CYS A 124 -6.54 7.99 -17.69
CA CYS A 124 -7.11 6.65 -17.57
C CYS A 124 -8.64 6.69 -17.69
N THR A 125 -9.22 5.60 -18.24
CA THR A 125 -10.67 5.45 -18.44
C THR A 125 -11.31 4.47 -17.47
N GLU A 126 -10.53 3.52 -16.95
CA GLU A 126 -11.02 2.51 -16.02
C GLU A 126 -10.00 2.27 -14.91
N PHE A 127 -10.52 1.98 -13.72
CA PHE A 127 -9.74 1.72 -12.52
C PHE A 127 -10.23 0.43 -11.88
N MET A 128 -9.33 -0.50 -11.61
CA MET A 128 -9.67 -1.80 -11.04
C MET A 128 -8.74 -2.14 -9.88
N ILE A 129 -9.31 -2.77 -8.86
CA ILE A 129 -8.59 -3.31 -7.72
C ILE A 129 -8.82 -4.81 -7.70
N LYS A 130 -7.74 -5.58 -7.83
CA LYS A 130 -7.74 -7.03 -7.70
C LYS A 130 -7.20 -7.40 -6.32
N THR A 131 -8.01 -8.10 -5.54
CA THR A 131 -7.60 -8.64 -4.23
C THR A 131 -7.39 -10.13 -4.37
N ILE A 132 -6.24 -10.60 -3.94
CA ILE A 132 -5.86 -12.03 -3.95
C ILE A 132 -5.76 -12.48 -2.50
N TYR A 133 -6.63 -13.37 -2.08
CA TYR A 133 -6.67 -13.90 -0.73
C TYR A 133 -5.91 -15.23 -0.63
N SER A 134 -5.12 -15.37 0.45
CA SER A 134 -4.58 -16.65 0.93
C SER A 134 -5.38 -17.16 2.14
N LYS A 135 -6.07 -16.25 2.88
CA LYS A 135 -7.05 -16.57 3.92
C LYS A 135 -8.19 -15.56 3.83
N LYS A 136 -9.43 -16.03 3.93
CA LYS A 136 -10.64 -15.17 3.92
C LYS A 136 -11.68 -15.71 4.88
N ALA A 137 -12.25 -14.80 5.69
CA ALA A 137 -13.24 -15.15 6.73
C ALA A 137 -12.78 -16.31 7.62
N GLY A 138 -11.54 -16.29 8.07
CA GLY A 138 -10.93 -17.30 8.92
C GLY A 138 -10.55 -18.62 8.22
N LYS A 139 -10.84 -18.79 6.92
CA LYS A 139 -10.55 -20.01 6.17
C LYS A 139 -9.36 -19.81 5.22
N VAL A 140 -8.39 -20.73 5.25
CA VAL A 140 -7.32 -20.78 4.25
C VAL A 140 -7.94 -21.12 2.89
N VAL A 141 -7.58 -20.35 1.87
CA VAL A 141 -8.08 -20.51 0.49
C VAL A 141 -6.91 -20.63 -0.47
N ASP A 142 -7.10 -21.42 -1.51
CA ASP A 142 -6.11 -21.55 -2.57
C ASP A 142 -6.37 -20.44 -3.62
N LYS A 143 -5.76 -19.27 -3.40
CA LYS A 143 -5.73 -18.17 -4.35
C LYS A 143 -7.13 -17.68 -4.80
N LEU A 144 -7.99 -17.31 -3.85
CA LEU A 144 -9.25 -16.67 -4.18
C LEU A 144 -8.99 -15.24 -4.70
N GLU A 145 -9.44 -14.96 -5.92
CA GLU A 145 -9.26 -13.65 -6.57
C GLU A 145 -10.60 -12.91 -6.68
N GLU A 146 -10.60 -11.65 -6.31
CA GLU A 146 -11.75 -10.74 -6.46
C GLU A 146 -11.29 -9.48 -7.18
N THR A 147 -12.03 -9.06 -8.22
CA THR A 147 -11.75 -7.84 -8.96
C THR A 147 -12.97 -6.94 -8.92
N ILE A 148 -12.77 -5.69 -8.55
CA ILE A 148 -13.81 -4.66 -8.54
C ILE A 148 -13.37 -3.46 -9.39
N SER A 149 -14.32 -2.89 -10.14
CA SER A 149 -14.17 -1.58 -10.78
C SER A 149 -14.53 -0.49 -9.78
N VAL A 150 -13.76 0.58 -9.76
CA VAL A 150 -13.92 1.68 -8.79
C VAL A 150 -13.78 3.03 -9.49
N SER A 151 -14.18 4.11 -8.83
CA SER A 151 -13.87 5.47 -9.27
C SER A 151 -12.39 5.81 -9.11
N GLU A 152 -11.91 6.85 -9.81
CA GLU A 152 -10.54 7.37 -9.64
C GLU A 152 -10.24 7.72 -8.19
N GLU A 153 -11.20 8.35 -7.49
CA GLU A 153 -11.04 8.77 -6.10
C GLU A 153 -10.88 7.58 -5.14
N GLU A 154 -11.74 6.57 -5.30
CA GLU A 154 -11.65 5.33 -4.52
C GLU A 154 -10.35 4.57 -4.81
N PHE A 155 -9.92 4.56 -6.07
CA PHE A 155 -8.66 3.96 -6.49
C PHE A 155 -7.46 4.64 -5.80
N LYS A 156 -7.37 5.97 -5.87
CA LYS A 156 -6.33 6.75 -5.19
C LYS A 156 -6.31 6.48 -3.68
N LYS A 157 -7.48 6.54 -3.04
CA LYS A 157 -7.62 6.24 -1.61
C LYS A 157 -7.15 4.83 -1.25
N ALA A 158 -7.51 3.84 -2.08
CA ALA A 158 -7.11 2.46 -1.85
C ALA A 158 -5.60 2.27 -2.06
N MET A 159 -4.99 2.90 -3.07
CA MET A 159 -3.55 2.87 -3.28
C MET A 159 -2.78 3.49 -2.10
N LEU A 160 -3.18 4.68 -1.65
CA LEU A 160 -2.59 5.35 -0.49
C LEU A 160 -2.68 4.45 0.75
N LYS A 161 -3.86 3.89 1.01
CA LYS A 161 -4.05 2.97 2.13
C LYS A 161 -3.15 1.72 2.02
N ASN A 162 -2.95 1.19 0.81
CA ASN A 162 -2.12 0.01 0.56
C ASN A 162 -0.61 0.29 0.65
N SER A 163 -0.20 1.55 0.47
CA SER A 163 1.20 1.94 0.51
C SER A 163 1.85 1.66 1.87
N ARG A 164 2.99 0.97 1.85
CA ARG A 164 3.79 0.74 3.07
C ARG A 164 4.25 2.05 3.70
N THR A 165 4.59 3.03 2.89
CA THR A 165 5.07 4.34 3.35
C THR A 165 3.97 5.09 4.08
N GLU A 166 2.75 5.11 3.53
CA GLU A 166 1.60 5.76 4.17
C GLU A 166 1.17 5.02 5.45
N TYR A 167 1.18 3.69 5.43
CA TYR A 167 0.93 2.90 6.64
C TYR A 167 1.94 3.26 7.75
N LYS A 168 3.24 3.34 7.41
CA LYS A 168 4.28 3.75 8.37
C LYS A 168 4.04 5.16 8.89
N LYS A 169 3.71 6.13 8.03
CA LYS A 169 3.40 7.51 8.44
C LYS A 169 2.21 7.55 9.39
N GLN A 170 1.11 6.85 9.07
CA GLN A 170 -0.09 6.80 9.90
C GLN A 170 0.22 6.22 11.30
N CYS A 171 0.96 5.11 11.38
CA CYS A 171 1.35 4.52 12.66
C CYS A 171 2.23 5.47 13.49
N ILE A 172 3.18 6.18 12.87
CA ILE A 172 4.01 7.16 13.56
C ILE A 172 3.15 8.31 14.11
N ILE A 173 2.22 8.82 13.32
CA ILE A 173 1.29 9.87 13.76
C ILE A 173 0.44 9.39 14.94
N LEU A 174 -0.10 8.17 14.88
CA LEU A 174 -0.87 7.58 15.98
C LEU A 174 -0.04 7.43 17.25
N ASN A 175 1.21 6.97 17.14
CA ASN A 175 2.13 6.90 18.28
C ASN A 175 2.39 8.27 18.91
N MET A 176 2.62 9.30 18.08
CA MET A 176 2.82 10.66 18.55
C MET A 176 1.57 11.23 19.24
N LEU A 177 0.37 10.95 18.70
CA LEU A 177 -0.90 11.32 19.33
C LEU A 177 -1.09 10.62 20.68
N LYS A 178 -0.84 9.32 20.74
CA LYS A 178 -0.92 8.51 21.99
C LYS A 178 0.01 9.07 23.08
N ARG A 179 1.21 9.54 22.71
CA ARG A 179 2.17 10.17 23.65
C ARG A 179 1.87 11.61 24.02
N GLY A 180 0.79 12.20 23.52
CA GLY A 180 0.44 13.61 23.76
C GLY A 180 1.37 14.64 23.13
N GLN A 181 2.38 14.22 22.37
CA GLN A 181 3.42 15.10 21.85
C GLN A 181 2.94 16.02 20.71
N ILE A 182 1.92 15.63 19.96
CA ILE A 182 1.40 16.44 18.84
C ILE A 182 0.55 17.62 19.34
N TRP A 183 -0.20 17.46 20.43
CA TRP A 183 -1.02 18.56 20.93
C TRP A 183 -0.18 19.77 21.31
N GLU A 184 0.94 19.58 21.97
CA GLU A 184 1.83 20.70 22.34
C GLU A 184 2.51 21.33 21.11
N GLN A 185 2.95 20.53 20.15
CA GLN A 185 3.55 21.06 18.91
C GLN A 185 2.50 21.75 18.03
N TYR A 186 1.31 21.19 17.91
CA TYR A 186 0.23 21.80 17.13
C TYR A 186 -0.21 23.14 17.72
N ILE A 187 -0.34 23.24 19.04
CA ILE A 187 -0.66 24.49 19.73
C ILE A 187 0.47 25.50 19.55
N LYS A 188 1.74 25.10 19.70
CA LYS A 188 2.90 25.98 19.48
C LYS A 188 2.99 26.47 18.04
N THR A 189 2.78 25.59 17.05
CA THR A 189 2.81 25.97 15.62
C THR A 189 1.66 26.90 15.25
N LYS A 190 0.46 26.65 15.77
CA LYS A 190 -0.70 27.51 15.55
C LYS A 190 -0.54 28.91 16.19
N SER A 191 0.04 28.95 17.37
CA SER A 191 0.39 30.21 18.06
C SER A 191 1.43 31.00 17.27
N PHE A 192 2.42 30.35 16.70
CA PHE A 192 3.46 30.97 15.89
C PHE A 192 2.91 31.52 14.55
N MET A 193 2.02 30.78 13.87
CA MET A 193 1.36 31.26 12.66
C MET A 193 0.42 32.46 12.89
N GLN A 194 -0.25 32.52 14.05
CA GLN A 194 -1.11 33.65 14.39
C GLN A 194 -0.32 34.92 14.73
N GLN A 195 0.93 34.80 15.16
CA GLN A 195 1.80 35.94 15.40
C GLN A 195 2.44 36.49 14.12
N SER A 196 2.67 35.63 13.12
CA SER A 196 3.29 36.01 11.82
C SER A 196 2.31 36.69 10.86
N VAL A 197 1.01 36.70 11.14
CA VAL A 197 -0.03 37.36 10.30
C VAL A 197 -0.36 38.77 10.81
N LYS A 198 0.30 39.23 11.87
CA LYS A 198 0.09 40.54 12.47
C LYS A 198 1.23 41.55 12.22
N VAL A 199 2.01 41.32 11.15
CA VAL A 199 3.01 42.29 10.69
C VAL A 199 2.66 42.81 9.30
#